data_534c3ba6ea10733f03d6e2ed6503c965
#
_entry.id   534c3ba6ea10733f03d6e2ed6503c965
#
_cell.length_a   1.000
_cell.length_b   1.000
_cell.length_c   1.000
_cell.angle_alpha   90.00
_cell.angle_beta   90.00
_cell.angle_gamma   90.00
#
_symmetry.space_group_name_H-M   'P 1'
#
loop_
_entity.id
_entity.type
_entity.pdbx_description
1 polymer ?
#
loop_
_entity_poly.entity_id
_entity_poly.type
_entity_poly.pdbx_seq_one_letter_code
_entity_poly.pdbx_strand_id
1 'polypeptide(L)'
;MSITAKISLLIALILVGMTLVGLGVLVGAGRLGVLVYFLGIVFLLVQVASIVCVVFTFYHYRFIRQQELVHVLKTATEAQAPLAPALWAYVRDRPQSTWREFLVSIILFPIYYWSWHRWYSYDRKVEQLALILEGGAPLHLALNAVPGVASKETALAAAIGEASGQMASCLSQAPRWQLASLSLEVVPRLLYPVILLFVASGLMIFQMVFILPRFEKIFADLKVRLPEFTEQYISIGRWLVRYGGVFALGVFGLFVLLGLLLFNSKVCWHSPIVGRIYRMHVQAGILKGLAILLKTGKPVPRALHLLTDSGYFPSLVQSRLETVRNAVEHGQPLPESLYQNGLLPISMVPLLQAAARANNLPWALGELGESYARRNVRLAQRLIMAVFPISVMAIGLVVALIAFGMFLPLVDLISELPV
;
A
#
# COMPACT_ATOMS: atom_id res chain seq x y z
N MET A 1 16.90 -17.17 -4.65
CA MET A 1 17.32 -15.92 -5.32
C MET A 1 17.28 -14.77 -4.32
N SER A 2 18.37 -14.03 -4.16
CA SER A 2 18.43 -12.87 -3.27
C SER A 2 17.43 -11.78 -3.69
N ILE A 3 17.05 -10.87 -2.78
CA ILE A 3 16.16 -9.74 -3.09
C ILE A 3 16.73 -8.90 -4.23
N THR A 4 18.06 -8.77 -4.29
CA THR A 4 18.78 -8.09 -5.36
C THR A 4 18.58 -8.74 -6.73
N ALA A 5 18.60 -10.07 -6.83
CA ALA A 5 18.37 -10.78 -8.09
C ALA A 5 16.91 -10.67 -8.60
N LYS A 6 15.95 -10.45 -7.70
CA LYS A 6 14.53 -10.24 -8.05
C LYS A 6 14.28 -8.83 -8.54
N ILE A 7 14.91 -7.85 -7.90
CA ILE A 7 14.88 -6.45 -8.32
C ILE A 7 15.57 -6.31 -9.68
N SER A 8 16.71 -7.00 -9.88
CA SER A 8 17.41 -6.96 -11.18
C SER A 8 16.61 -7.59 -12.32
N LEU A 9 15.87 -8.68 -12.05
CA LEU A 9 14.98 -9.27 -13.06
C LEU A 9 13.80 -8.36 -13.42
N LEU A 10 13.23 -7.67 -12.43
CA LEU A 10 12.15 -6.70 -12.64
C LEU A 10 12.64 -5.49 -13.43
N ILE A 11 13.83 -4.99 -13.09
CA ILE A 11 14.51 -3.90 -13.83
C ILE A 11 14.83 -4.36 -15.26
N ALA A 12 15.32 -5.57 -15.45
CA ALA A 12 15.63 -6.12 -16.79
C ALA A 12 14.36 -6.22 -17.65
N LEU A 13 13.23 -6.68 -17.12
CA LEU A 13 11.96 -6.75 -17.83
C LEU A 13 11.43 -5.36 -18.22
N ILE A 14 11.55 -4.38 -17.34
CA ILE A 14 11.20 -2.98 -17.64
C ILE A 14 12.13 -2.42 -18.71
N LEU A 15 13.43 -2.70 -18.62
CA LEU A 15 14.42 -2.28 -19.62
C LEU A 15 14.14 -2.90 -20.99
N VAL A 16 13.72 -4.16 -21.06
CA VAL A 16 13.30 -4.80 -22.33
C VAL A 16 12.08 -4.09 -22.94
N GLY A 17 11.07 -3.77 -22.13
CA GLY A 17 9.92 -2.98 -22.61
C GLY A 17 10.33 -1.61 -23.15
N MET A 18 11.26 -0.96 -22.46
CA MET A 18 11.79 0.35 -22.85
C MET A 18 12.68 0.30 -24.11
N THR A 19 13.50 -0.75 -24.23
CA THR A 19 14.31 -0.93 -25.46
C THR A 19 13.41 -1.18 -26.67
N LEU A 20 12.30 -1.91 -26.52
CA LEU A 20 11.32 -2.10 -27.59
C LEU A 20 10.63 -0.79 -27.98
N VAL A 21 10.26 0.05 -27.01
CA VAL A 21 9.72 1.40 -27.27
C VAL A 21 10.77 2.28 -27.98
N GLY A 22 12.02 2.28 -27.47
CA GLY A 22 13.14 3.03 -28.06
C GLY A 22 13.49 2.57 -29.48
N LEU A 23 13.44 1.26 -29.74
CA LEU A 23 13.68 0.68 -31.05
C LEU A 23 12.59 1.10 -32.05
N GLY A 24 11.32 1.14 -31.61
CA GLY A 24 10.20 1.63 -32.41
C GLY A 24 10.37 3.09 -32.83
N VAL A 25 10.92 3.93 -31.93
CA VAL A 25 11.24 5.35 -32.24
C VAL A 25 12.43 5.46 -33.18
N LEU A 26 13.46 4.60 -33.06
CA LEU A 26 14.66 4.60 -33.89
C LEU A 26 14.41 4.08 -35.32
N VAL A 27 13.51 3.10 -35.50
CA VAL A 27 13.16 2.51 -36.81
C VAL A 27 12.37 3.48 -37.70
N GLY A 28 12.01 4.65 -37.14
CA GLY A 28 11.46 5.77 -37.92
C GLY A 28 9.97 5.67 -38.21
N ALA A 29 9.43 6.68 -38.89
CA ALA A 29 8.00 6.85 -39.17
C ALA A 29 7.40 5.84 -40.19
N GLY A 30 8.12 4.77 -40.50
CA GLY A 30 7.59 3.67 -41.33
C GLY A 30 6.55 2.82 -40.55
N ARG A 31 5.65 2.16 -41.30
CA ARG A 31 4.57 1.33 -40.73
C ARG A 31 5.10 0.29 -39.71
N LEU A 32 6.31 -0.23 -39.91
CA LEU A 32 6.94 -1.21 -39.02
C LEU A 32 7.44 -0.60 -37.71
N GLY A 33 8.02 0.60 -37.73
CA GLY A 33 8.48 1.33 -36.53
C GLY A 33 7.32 1.69 -35.59
N VAL A 34 6.20 2.12 -36.18
CA VAL A 34 4.97 2.44 -35.45
C VAL A 34 4.36 1.21 -34.79
N LEU A 35 4.37 0.06 -35.49
CA LEU A 35 3.85 -1.19 -34.95
C LEU A 35 4.71 -1.71 -33.80
N VAL A 36 6.03 -1.61 -33.91
CA VAL A 36 6.99 -1.97 -32.85
C VAL A 36 6.83 -1.04 -31.64
N TYR A 37 6.65 0.26 -31.88
CA TYR A 37 6.39 1.25 -30.82
C TYR A 37 5.11 0.94 -30.06
N PHE A 38 4.01 0.69 -30.79
CA PHE A 38 2.73 0.32 -30.20
C PHE A 38 2.81 -0.99 -29.38
N LEU A 39 3.43 -2.03 -29.98
CA LEU A 39 3.67 -3.30 -29.26
C LEU A 39 4.56 -3.10 -28.03
N GLY A 40 5.56 -2.24 -28.09
CA GLY A 40 6.42 -1.90 -26.96
C GLY A 40 5.64 -1.24 -25.82
N ILE A 41 4.77 -0.29 -26.15
CA ILE A 41 3.90 0.36 -25.14
C ILE A 41 2.93 -0.64 -24.55
N VAL A 42 2.22 -1.44 -25.36
CA VAL A 42 1.29 -2.47 -24.88
C VAL A 42 2.02 -3.45 -23.97
N PHE A 43 3.22 -3.90 -24.37
CA PHE A 43 4.05 -4.77 -23.55
C PHE A 43 4.44 -4.15 -22.21
N LEU A 44 4.90 -2.90 -22.22
CA LEU A 44 5.28 -2.17 -20.99
C LEU A 44 4.09 -2.02 -20.04
N LEU A 45 2.93 -1.79 -20.57
CA LEU A 45 1.70 -1.61 -19.83
C LEU A 45 1.18 -2.93 -19.24
N VAL A 46 1.25 -4.02 -19.99
CA VAL A 46 0.96 -5.37 -19.48
C VAL A 46 1.92 -5.72 -18.34
N GLN A 47 3.19 -5.33 -18.46
CA GLN A 47 4.18 -5.52 -17.39
C GLN A 47 3.81 -4.73 -16.11
N VAL A 48 3.46 -3.46 -16.23
CA VAL A 48 3.04 -2.64 -15.07
C VAL A 48 1.78 -3.22 -14.42
N ALA A 49 0.77 -3.57 -15.19
CA ALA A 49 -0.46 -4.20 -14.69
C ALA A 49 -0.15 -5.53 -13.99
N SER A 50 0.72 -6.36 -14.58
CA SER A 50 1.18 -7.62 -14.01
C SER A 50 1.90 -7.41 -12.68
N ILE A 51 2.81 -6.43 -12.59
CA ILE A 51 3.53 -6.08 -11.35
C ILE A 51 2.55 -5.64 -10.26
N VAL A 52 1.60 -4.76 -10.59
CA VAL A 52 0.56 -4.30 -9.65
C VAL A 52 -0.28 -5.48 -9.16
N CYS A 53 -0.71 -6.35 -10.07
CA CYS A 53 -1.48 -7.55 -9.72
C CYS A 53 -0.69 -8.51 -8.81
N VAL A 54 0.59 -8.74 -9.10
CA VAL A 54 1.49 -9.58 -8.27
C VAL A 54 1.69 -8.99 -6.89
N VAL A 55 1.97 -7.69 -6.81
CA VAL A 55 2.15 -6.99 -5.54
C VAL A 55 0.88 -7.07 -4.71
N PHE A 56 -0.27 -6.82 -5.35
CA PHE A 56 -1.57 -6.90 -4.68
C PHE A 56 -1.88 -8.31 -4.17
N THR A 57 -1.77 -9.33 -5.03
CA THR A 57 -2.00 -10.73 -4.64
C THR A 57 -1.09 -11.15 -3.50
N PHE A 58 0.16 -10.68 -3.54
CA PHE A 58 1.13 -10.94 -2.48
C PHE A 58 0.75 -10.29 -1.14
N TYR A 59 0.34 -9.01 -1.15
CA TYR A 59 -0.10 -8.33 0.07
C TYR A 59 -1.37 -8.96 0.62
N HIS A 60 -2.33 -9.28 -0.24
CA HIS A 60 -3.60 -9.93 0.11
C HIS A 60 -3.35 -11.30 0.75
N TYR A 61 -2.55 -12.14 0.10
CA TYR A 61 -2.19 -13.46 0.60
C TYR A 61 -1.49 -13.38 1.96
N ARG A 62 -0.47 -12.53 2.08
CA ARG A 62 0.26 -12.34 3.33
C ARG A 62 -0.65 -11.89 4.47
N PHE A 63 -1.59 -11.01 4.18
CA PHE A 63 -2.55 -10.52 5.17
C PHE A 63 -3.48 -11.63 5.66
N ILE A 64 -4.07 -12.43 4.73
CA ILE A 64 -4.94 -13.56 5.08
C ILE A 64 -4.18 -14.55 5.97
N ARG A 65 -2.97 -14.92 5.59
CA ARG A 65 -2.15 -15.85 6.35
C ARG A 65 -1.80 -15.37 7.75
N GLN A 66 -1.52 -14.09 7.89
CA GLN A 66 -1.30 -13.50 9.20
C GLN A 66 -2.56 -13.52 10.07
N GLN A 67 -3.73 -13.33 9.48
CA GLN A 67 -5.01 -13.43 10.20
C GLN A 67 -5.34 -14.86 10.61
N GLU A 68 -5.13 -15.83 9.72
CA GLU A 68 -5.27 -17.26 10.05
C GLU A 68 -4.38 -17.64 11.23
N LEU A 69 -3.10 -17.23 11.20
CA LEU A 69 -2.18 -17.48 12.31
C LEU A 69 -2.66 -16.86 13.62
N VAL A 70 -3.11 -15.61 13.59
CA VAL A 70 -3.67 -14.94 14.77
C VAL A 70 -4.89 -15.67 15.30
N HIS A 71 -5.76 -16.19 14.41
CA HIS A 71 -6.92 -16.97 14.78
C HIS A 71 -6.51 -18.28 15.48
N VAL A 72 -5.53 -19.00 14.95
CA VAL A 72 -4.99 -20.22 15.57
C VAL A 72 -4.39 -19.93 16.94
N LEU A 73 -3.56 -18.88 17.05
CA LEU A 73 -2.98 -18.46 18.33
C LEU A 73 -4.05 -18.07 19.35
N LYS A 74 -5.08 -17.35 18.92
CA LYS A 74 -6.23 -16.98 19.77
C LYS A 74 -6.95 -18.23 20.26
N THR A 75 -7.34 -19.12 19.37
CA THR A 75 -8.09 -20.34 19.70
C THR A 75 -7.29 -21.24 20.65
N ALA A 76 -5.98 -21.40 20.41
CA ALA A 76 -5.10 -22.14 21.29
C ALA A 76 -5.02 -21.51 22.69
N THR A 77 -4.93 -20.18 22.79
CA THR A 77 -4.91 -19.49 24.10
C THR A 77 -6.25 -19.53 24.81
N GLU A 78 -7.37 -19.48 24.11
CA GLU A 78 -8.73 -19.65 24.67
C GLU A 78 -8.93 -21.07 25.22
N ALA A 79 -8.43 -22.07 24.50
CA ALA A 79 -8.50 -23.47 24.89
C ALA A 79 -7.41 -23.85 25.94
N GLN A 80 -6.58 -22.90 26.38
CA GLN A 80 -5.41 -23.17 27.24
C GLN A 80 -4.48 -24.27 26.70
N ALA A 81 -4.47 -24.46 25.37
CA ALA A 81 -3.65 -25.42 24.70
C ALA A 81 -2.22 -24.89 24.50
N PRO A 82 -1.19 -25.75 24.49
CA PRO A 82 0.18 -25.33 24.22
C PRO A 82 0.29 -24.78 22.78
N LEU A 83 0.91 -23.59 22.63
CA LEU A 83 0.97 -22.87 21.36
C LEU A 83 1.79 -23.57 20.28
N ALA A 84 2.90 -24.22 20.67
CA ALA A 84 3.78 -24.88 19.72
C ALA A 84 3.12 -26.07 19.00
N PRO A 85 2.45 -27.03 19.68
CA PRO A 85 1.67 -28.08 19.00
C PRO A 85 0.54 -27.55 18.11
N ALA A 86 -0.13 -26.48 18.53
CA ALA A 86 -1.18 -25.87 17.71
C ALA A 86 -0.62 -25.31 16.39
N LEU A 87 0.58 -24.73 16.40
CA LEU A 87 1.26 -24.26 15.21
C LEU A 87 1.75 -25.40 14.32
N TRP A 88 2.23 -26.49 14.89
CA TRP A 88 2.58 -27.70 14.13
C TRP A 88 1.36 -28.33 13.45
N ALA A 89 0.22 -28.40 14.14
CA ALA A 89 -1.04 -28.84 13.54
C ALA A 89 -1.45 -27.93 12.39
N TYR A 90 -1.36 -26.60 12.56
CA TYR A 90 -1.65 -25.62 11.51
C TYR A 90 -0.78 -25.80 10.26
N VAL A 91 0.50 -26.15 10.41
CA VAL A 91 1.39 -26.42 9.27
C VAL A 91 1.07 -27.74 8.59
N ARG A 92 0.69 -28.79 9.36
CA ARG A 92 0.37 -30.13 8.83
C ARG A 92 -0.97 -30.24 8.13
N ASP A 93 -2.00 -29.51 8.62
CA ASP A 93 -3.38 -29.58 8.10
C ASP A 93 -3.57 -28.89 6.73
N ARG A 94 -2.50 -28.48 6.08
CA ARG A 94 -2.61 -27.80 4.80
C ARG A 94 -2.91 -28.72 3.65
N PRO A 95 -3.91 -28.38 2.81
CA PRO A 95 -4.10 -29.09 1.55
C PRO A 95 -2.84 -28.92 0.70
N GLN A 96 -2.20 -30.05 0.38
CA GLN A 96 -1.14 -30.08 -0.63
C GLN A 96 -1.70 -29.50 -1.94
N SER A 97 -0.90 -28.64 -2.60
CA SER A 97 -1.34 -27.90 -3.79
C SER A 97 -1.97 -28.82 -4.81
N THR A 98 -3.22 -28.53 -5.19
CA THR A 98 -3.94 -29.29 -6.19
C THR A 98 -3.38 -28.99 -7.58
N TRP A 99 -3.39 -29.99 -8.49
CA TRP A 99 -2.94 -29.86 -9.87
C TRP A 99 -3.61 -28.70 -10.65
N ARG A 100 -4.75 -28.16 -10.17
CA ARG A 100 -5.37 -26.93 -10.68
C ARG A 100 -4.45 -25.70 -10.51
N GLU A 101 -3.73 -25.61 -9.39
CA GLU A 101 -2.74 -24.56 -9.15
C GLU A 101 -1.55 -24.70 -10.10
N PHE A 102 -1.20 -25.95 -10.48
CA PHE A 102 -0.17 -26.22 -11.47
C PHE A 102 -0.55 -25.73 -12.87
N LEU A 103 -1.81 -25.89 -13.32
CA LEU A 103 -2.27 -25.37 -14.62
C LEU A 103 -2.32 -23.84 -14.65
N VAL A 104 -2.78 -23.21 -13.57
CA VAL A 104 -2.72 -21.74 -13.43
C VAL A 104 -1.27 -21.26 -13.43
N SER A 105 -0.34 -22.07 -12.92
CA SER A 105 1.08 -21.75 -12.89
C SER A 105 1.74 -21.70 -14.27
N ILE A 106 1.29 -22.50 -15.23
CA ILE A 106 1.84 -22.52 -16.58
C ILE A 106 1.45 -21.24 -17.35
N ILE A 107 0.23 -20.74 -17.15
CA ILE A 107 -0.27 -19.53 -17.83
C ILE A 107 0.35 -18.26 -17.21
N LEU A 108 0.61 -18.27 -15.91
CA LEU A 108 1.16 -17.14 -15.15
C LEU A 108 2.59 -17.42 -14.66
N PHE A 109 3.37 -18.18 -15.42
CA PHE A 109 4.67 -18.75 -15.04
C PHE A 109 5.62 -17.81 -14.24
N PRO A 110 5.89 -16.55 -14.63
CA PRO A 110 6.80 -15.71 -13.84
C PRO A 110 6.18 -15.25 -12.51
N ILE A 111 4.86 -15.07 -12.46
CA ILE A 111 4.10 -14.61 -11.30
C ILE A 111 3.96 -15.74 -10.30
N TYR A 112 3.67 -16.94 -10.78
CA TYR A 112 3.44 -18.13 -9.96
C TYR A 112 4.73 -18.69 -9.36
N TYR A 113 5.82 -18.77 -10.10
CA TYR A 113 7.13 -19.20 -9.57
C TYR A 113 7.61 -18.30 -8.43
N TRP A 114 7.33 -17.00 -8.54
CA TRP A 114 7.66 -16.04 -7.50
C TRP A 114 6.74 -16.16 -6.27
N SER A 115 5.44 -16.42 -6.45
CA SER A 115 4.47 -16.65 -5.37
C SER A 115 4.72 -17.98 -4.65
N TRP A 116 4.95 -19.07 -5.40
CA TRP A 116 5.26 -20.40 -4.87
C TRP A 116 6.48 -20.41 -3.94
N HIS A 117 7.58 -19.81 -4.36
CA HIS A 117 8.80 -19.77 -3.54
C HIS A 117 8.60 -18.99 -2.23
N ARG A 118 7.63 -18.08 -2.18
CA ARG A 118 7.24 -17.36 -0.97
C ARG A 118 6.20 -18.05 -0.11
N TRP A 119 5.37 -18.90 -0.68
CA TRP A 119 4.47 -19.77 0.06
C TRP A 119 5.28 -20.71 0.97
N TYR A 120 6.19 -21.41 0.39
CA TYR A 120 7.10 -22.30 1.11
C TYR A 120 7.95 -21.58 2.18
N SER A 121 8.28 -20.31 1.93
CA SER A 121 9.00 -19.51 2.92
C SER A 121 8.15 -19.03 4.08
N TYR A 122 6.82 -18.94 3.97
CA TYR A 122 5.94 -18.57 5.08
C TYR A 122 5.76 -19.73 6.04
N ASP A 123 5.55 -20.93 5.54
CA ASP A 123 5.40 -22.14 6.35
C ASP A 123 6.67 -22.43 7.15
N ARG A 124 7.85 -22.32 6.54
CA ARG A 124 9.13 -22.39 7.26
C ARG A 124 9.24 -21.37 8.39
N LYS A 125 8.68 -20.20 8.21
CA LYS A 125 8.67 -19.18 9.27
C LYS A 125 7.74 -19.56 10.41
N VAL A 126 6.59 -20.15 10.11
CA VAL A 126 5.69 -20.67 11.15
C VAL A 126 6.34 -21.85 11.89
N GLU A 127 7.07 -22.73 11.19
CA GLU A 127 7.89 -23.78 11.80
C GLU A 127 8.96 -23.21 12.72
N GLN A 128 9.70 -22.19 12.27
CA GLN A 128 10.68 -21.48 13.10
C GLN A 128 10.05 -20.87 14.36
N LEU A 129 8.84 -20.28 14.20
CA LEU A 129 8.08 -19.74 15.33
C LEU A 129 7.71 -20.86 16.31
N ALA A 130 7.25 -22.02 15.83
CA ALA A 130 6.91 -23.15 16.65
C ALA A 130 8.13 -23.68 17.44
N LEU A 131 9.29 -23.82 16.79
CA LEU A 131 10.55 -24.24 17.43
C LEU A 131 11.00 -23.28 18.54
N ILE A 132 10.89 -21.94 18.31
CA ILE A 132 11.25 -20.94 19.31
C ILE A 132 10.30 -21.04 20.52
N LEU A 133 9.01 -21.29 20.29
CA LEU A 133 8.02 -21.47 21.36
C LEU A 133 8.21 -22.78 22.12
N GLU A 134 8.65 -23.87 21.46
CA GLU A 134 9.05 -25.12 22.11
C GLU A 134 10.24 -24.90 23.05
N GLY A 135 11.15 -23.99 22.68
CA GLY A 135 12.26 -23.58 23.53
C GLY A 135 11.86 -22.76 24.78
N GLY A 136 10.53 -22.51 24.96
CA GLY A 136 10.00 -21.78 26.13
C GLY A 136 10.10 -20.27 26.01
N ALA A 137 10.43 -19.73 24.83
CA ALA A 137 10.48 -18.30 24.64
C ALA A 137 9.06 -17.68 24.70
N PRO A 138 8.89 -16.47 25.29
CA PRO A 138 7.60 -15.78 25.29
C PRO A 138 7.16 -15.43 23.86
N LEU A 139 5.84 -15.47 23.61
CA LEU A 139 5.25 -15.32 22.28
C LEU A 139 5.67 -14.01 21.58
N HIS A 140 5.70 -12.89 22.33
CA HIS A 140 6.08 -11.60 21.77
C HIS A 140 7.53 -11.56 21.27
N LEU A 141 8.47 -12.22 21.98
CA LEU A 141 9.87 -12.33 21.55
C LEU A 141 9.99 -13.26 20.34
N ALA A 142 9.28 -14.41 20.36
CA ALA A 142 9.25 -15.34 19.26
C ALA A 142 8.71 -14.69 17.95
N LEU A 143 7.63 -13.90 18.04
CA LEU A 143 7.08 -13.15 16.90
C LEU A 143 8.04 -12.07 16.36
N ASN A 144 8.79 -11.41 17.23
CA ASN A 144 9.81 -10.44 16.84
C ASN A 144 11.05 -11.09 16.22
N ALA A 145 11.43 -12.29 16.69
CA ALA A 145 12.58 -13.06 16.18
C ALA A 145 12.34 -13.56 14.74
N VAL A 146 11.08 -13.82 14.36
CA VAL A 146 10.73 -14.30 13.00
C VAL A 146 9.98 -13.24 12.21
N PRO A 147 10.68 -12.29 11.57
CA PRO A 147 10.04 -11.16 10.93
C PRO A 147 9.15 -11.58 9.76
N GLY A 148 7.89 -11.09 9.79
CA GLY A 148 6.91 -11.30 8.73
C GLY A 148 6.00 -12.51 8.87
N VAL A 149 6.09 -13.27 9.93
CA VAL A 149 5.12 -14.33 10.31
C VAL A 149 3.81 -13.69 10.76
N ALA A 150 3.89 -12.71 11.63
CA ALA A 150 2.75 -11.95 12.11
C ALA A 150 2.94 -10.45 11.84
N SER A 151 1.87 -9.69 12.00
CA SER A 151 1.97 -8.25 11.98
C SER A 151 2.63 -7.72 13.26
N LYS A 152 3.20 -6.53 13.19
CA LYS A 152 3.77 -5.88 14.37
C LYS A 152 2.71 -5.63 15.45
N GLU A 153 1.47 -5.38 15.03
CA GLU A 153 0.31 -5.22 15.91
C GLU A 153 0.03 -6.50 16.71
N THR A 154 0.20 -7.67 16.09
CA THR A 154 0.05 -8.95 16.76
C THR A 154 1.16 -9.14 17.81
N ALA A 155 2.41 -8.79 17.50
CA ALA A 155 3.51 -8.85 18.46
C ALA A 155 3.27 -7.90 19.65
N LEU A 156 2.76 -6.69 19.41
CA LEU A 156 2.35 -5.76 20.47
C LEU A 156 1.22 -6.34 21.33
N ALA A 157 0.18 -6.90 20.68
CA ALA A 157 -0.94 -7.52 21.38
C ALA A 157 -0.49 -8.72 22.22
N ALA A 158 0.47 -9.52 21.73
CA ALA A 158 1.09 -10.61 22.48
C ALA A 158 1.86 -10.09 23.71
N ALA A 159 2.69 -9.05 23.54
CA ALA A 159 3.44 -8.44 24.65
C ALA A 159 2.51 -7.89 25.74
N ILE A 160 1.43 -7.20 25.35
CA ILE A 160 0.41 -6.69 26.28
C ILE A 160 -0.33 -7.88 26.93
N GLY A 161 -0.70 -8.89 26.14
CA GLY A 161 -1.43 -10.08 26.61
C GLY A 161 -0.64 -10.89 27.63
N GLU A 162 0.64 -11.09 27.42
CA GLU A 162 1.55 -11.75 28.38
C GLU A 162 1.69 -10.93 29.68
N ALA A 163 1.91 -9.63 29.53
CA ALA A 163 2.07 -8.77 30.69
C ALA A 163 0.78 -8.62 31.51
N SER A 164 -0.38 -8.73 30.90
CA SER A 164 -1.70 -8.57 31.52
C SER A 164 -2.36 -9.88 31.95
N GLY A 165 -1.85 -11.03 31.48
CA GLY A 165 -2.50 -12.33 31.65
C GLY A 165 -3.77 -12.53 30.82
N GLN A 166 -4.06 -11.64 29.87
CA GLN A 166 -5.26 -11.65 29.03
C GLN A 166 -4.92 -11.87 27.55
N MET A 167 -4.12 -12.91 27.26
CA MET A 167 -3.58 -13.17 25.92
C MET A 167 -4.67 -13.25 24.83
N ALA A 168 -5.71 -14.06 25.08
CA ALA A 168 -6.77 -14.30 24.09
C ALA A 168 -7.54 -13.00 23.76
N SER A 169 -7.87 -12.17 24.75
CA SER A 169 -8.58 -10.90 24.55
C SER A 169 -7.71 -9.89 23.79
N CYS A 170 -6.41 -9.82 24.10
CA CYS A 170 -5.47 -8.94 23.41
C CYS A 170 -5.25 -9.39 21.95
N LEU A 171 -5.06 -10.68 21.69
CA LEU A 171 -4.92 -11.21 20.33
C LEU A 171 -6.19 -11.01 19.49
N SER A 172 -7.39 -11.09 20.10
CA SER A 172 -8.64 -10.83 19.39
C SER A 172 -8.80 -9.37 18.93
N GLN A 173 -8.12 -8.44 19.57
CA GLN A 173 -8.13 -7.01 19.22
C GLN A 173 -7.03 -6.65 18.19
N ALA A 174 -5.98 -7.46 18.04
CA ALA A 174 -4.87 -7.21 17.14
C ALA A 174 -5.30 -6.94 15.67
N PRO A 175 -6.23 -7.72 15.07
CA PRO A 175 -6.69 -7.46 13.71
C PRO A 175 -7.38 -6.10 13.53
N ARG A 176 -8.02 -5.59 14.58
CA ARG A 176 -8.72 -4.28 14.54
C ARG A 176 -7.77 -3.09 14.56
N TRP A 177 -6.50 -3.29 14.88
CA TRP A 177 -5.49 -2.24 14.89
C TRP A 177 -4.78 -2.10 13.53
N GLN A 178 -4.99 -3.05 12.60
CA GLN A 178 -4.26 -3.11 11.34
C GLN A 178 -4.81 -2.11 10.32
N LEU A 179 -3.95 -1.21 9.82
CA LEU A 179 -4.21 -0.41 8.61
C LEU A 179 -4.19 -1.27 7.34
N ALA A 180 -3.63 -2.48 7.42
CA ALA A 180 -3.53 -3.39 6.28
C ALA A 180 -4.90 -3.83 5.72
N SER A 181 -5.96 -3.88 6.54
CA SER A 181 -7.32 -4.15 6.08
C SER A 181 -7.82 -3.07 5.11
N LEU A 182 -7.40 -1.82 5.28
CA LEU A 182 -7.73 -0.73 4.37
C LEU A 182 -7.07 -0.90 3.00
N SER A 183 -5.84 -1.42 2.93
CA SER A 183 -5.16 -1.63 1.65
C SER A 183 -5.88 -2.64 0.76
N LEU A 184 -6.55 -3.64 1.35
CA LEU A 184 -7.35 -4.63 0.62
C LEU A 184 -8.59 -4.04 -0.05
N GLU A 185 -9.16 -2.99 0.55
CA GLU A 185 -10.32 -2.27 -0.01
C GLU A 185 -9.91 -1.22 -1.04
N VAL A 186 -8.72 -0.64 -0.85
CA VAL A 186 -8.19 0.48 -1.64
C VAL A 186 -7.67 0.02 -2.99
N VAL A 187 -6.84 -1.04 -3.00
CA VAL A 187 -6.10 -1.44 -4.20
C VAL A 187 -7.02 -1.87 -5.35
N PRO A 188 -8.09 -2.67 -5.16
CA PRO A 188 -9.02 -2.98 -6.25
C PRO A 188 -9.70 -1.74 -6.82
N ARG A 189 -10.05 -0.76 -5.97
CA ARG A 189 -10.69 0.47 -6.41
C ARG A 189 -9.76 1.39 -7.20
N LEU A 190 -8.46 1.36 -6.91
CA LEU A 190 -7.46 2.11 -7.66
C LEU A 190 -7.05 1.42 -8.98
N LEU A 191 -7.21 0.11 -9.09
CA LEU A 191 -6.90 -0.62 -10.31
C LEU A 191 -7.79 -0.21 -11.50
N TYR A 192 -9.06 0.03 -11.27
CA TYR A 192 -10.00 0.42 -12.32
C TYR A 192 -9.61 1.73 -13.03
N PRO A 193 -9.35 2.86 -12.35
CA PRO A 193 -8.88 4.08 -12.99
C PRO A 193 -7.55 3.90 -13.72
N VAL A 194 -6.64 3.09 -13.19
CA VAL A 194 -5.35 2.81 -13.84
C VAL A 194 -5.56 2.08 -15.16
N ILE A 195 -6.40 1.03 -15.18
CA ILE A 195 -6.73 0.30 -16.41
C ILE A 195 -7.40 1.22 -17.45
N LEU A 196 -8.31 2.06 -16.99
CA LEU A 196 -9.05 2.96 -17.86
C LEU A 196 -8.14 4.07 -18.45
N LEU A 197 -7.26 4.65 -17.64
CA LEU A 197 -6.23 5.60 -18.09
C LEU A 197 -5.30 4.97 -19.12
N PHE A 198 -5.02 3.70 -18.94
CA PHE A 198 -4.25 2.90 -19.85
C PHE A 198 -4.93 2.75 -21.21
N VAL A 199 -6.18 2.34 -21.24
CA VAL A 199 -6.96 2.20 -22.48
C VAL A 199 -7.06 3.55 -23.19
N ALA A 200 -7.33 4.64 -22.44
CA ALA A 200 -7.40 5.99 -22.99
C ALA A 200 -6.07 6.44 -23.60
N SER A 201 -4.94 6.17 -22.95
CA SER A 201 -3.62 6.50 -23.51
C SER A 201 -3.28 5.70 -24.75
N GLY A 202 -3.68 4.41 -24.80
CA GLY A 202 -3.54 3.58 -26.00
C GLY A 202 -4.36 4.12 -27.19
N LEU A 203 -5.60 4.51 -26.94
CA LEU A 203 -6.45 5.16 -27.96
C LEU A 203 -5.86 6.48 -28.45
N MET A 204 -5.32 7.31 -27.54
CA MET A 204 -4.68 8.57 -27.89
C MET A 204 -3.45 8.35 -28.80
N ILE A 205 -2.61 7.37 -28.45
CA ILE A 205 -1.44 7.03 -29.27
C ILE A 205 -1.88 6.50 -30.64
N PHE A 206 -2.86 5.60 -30.68
CA PHE A 206 -3.40 5.08 -31.93
C PHE A 206 -3.89 6.20 -32.85
N GLN A 207 -4.64 7.16 -32.30
CA GLN A 207 -5.13 8.31 -33.02
C GLN A 207 -4.00 9.17 -33.59
N MET A 208 -2.98 9.50 -32.78
CA MET A 208 -1.85 10.33 -33.16
C MET A 208 -0.98 9.72 -34.26
N VAL A 209 -0.86 8.39 -34.25
CA VAL A 209 0.05 7.67 -35.14
C VAL A 209 -0.63 7.23 -36.44
N PHE A 210 -1.90 6.80 -36.37
CA PHE A 210 -2.58 6.23 -37.52
C PHE A 210 -3.62 7.15 -38.16
N ILE A 211 -4.35 7.91 -37.37
CA ILE A 211 -5.48 8.71 -37.87
C ILE A 211 -5.01 10.10 -38.28
N LEU A 212 -4.31 10.79 -37.42
CA LEU A 212 -3.90 12.15 -37.61
C LEU A 212 -3.06 12.42 -38.88
N PRO A 213 -2.06 11.59 -39.23
CA PRO A 213 -1.30 11.78 -40.47
C PRO A 213 -2.14 11.62 -41.75
N ARG A 214 -3.26 10.90 -41.67
CA ARG A 214 -4.20 10.79 -42.80
C ARG A 214 -4.98 12.10 -42.99
N PHE A 215 -5.41 12.70 -41.87
CA PHE A 215 -6.06 14.02 -41.91
C PHE A 215 -5.11 15.09 -42.46
N GLU A 216 -3.86 15.15 -41.97
CA GLU A 216 -2.86 16.10 -42.48
C GLU A 216 -2.69 15.96 -44.00
N LYS A 217 -2.68 14.76 -44.55
CA LYS A 217 -2.60 14.54 -46.02
C LYS A 217 -3.87 15.01 -46.75
N ILE A 218 -5.05 14.67 -46.23
CA ILE A 218 -6.33 15.08 -46.86
C ILE A 218 -6.46 16.63 -46.92
N PHE A 219 -6.13 17.29 -45.82
CA PHE A 219 -6.14 18.74 -45.75
C PHE A 219 -5.10 19.38 -46.69
N ALA A 220 -3.91 18.79 -46.78
CA ALA A 220 -2.87 19.23 -47.72
C ALA A 220 -3.30 19.06 -49.20
N ASP A 221 -3.91 17.91 -49.53
CA ASP A 221 -4.39 17.60 -50.90
C ASP A 221 -5.54 18.57 -51.30
N LEU A 222 -6.41 18.94 -50.36
CA LEU A 222 -7.51 19.86 -50.58
C LEU A 222 -7.11 21.36 -50.48
N LYS A 223 -5.87 21.66 -50.07
CA LYS A 223 -5.34 23.00 -49.81
C LYS A 223 -6.15 23.81 -48.77
N VAL A 224 -6.82 23.13 -47.87
CA VAL A 224 -7.59 23.71 -46.77
C VAL A 224 -6.70 23.85 -45.53
N ARG A 225 -6.84 24.95 -44.78
CA ARG A 225 -6.08 25.15 -43.54
C ARG A 225 -6.65 24.26 -42.40
N LEU A 226 -5.78 23.68 -41.63
CA LEU A 226 -6.19 22.97 -40.42
C LEU A 226 -6.69 23.96 -39.35
N PRO A 227 -7.74 23.60 -38.58
CA PRO A 227 -8.20 24.40 -37.45
C PRO A 227 -7.07 24.62 -36.44
N GLU A 228 -7.00 25.84 -35.85
CA GLU A 228 -5.96 26.14 -34.84
C GLU A 228 -5.91 25.17 -33.69
N PHE A 229 -7.08 24.72 -33.21
CA PHE A 229 -7.16 23.71 -32.17
C PHE A 229 -6.52 22.37 -32.61
N THR A 230 -6.74 21.97 -33.85
CA THR A 230 -6.19 20.73 -34.39
C THR A 230 -4.67 20.84 -34.56
N GLU A 231 -4.14 21.99 -34.99
CA GLU A 231 -2.68 22.19 -35.04
C GLU A 231 -2.03 22.10 -33.66
N GLN A 232 -2.66 22.73 -32.65
CA GLN A 232 -2.18 22.62 -31.26
C GLN A 232 -2.25 21.17 -30.75
N TYR A 233 -3.36 20.47 -31.03
CA TYR A 233 -3.52 19.07 -30.66
C TYR A 233 -2.47 18.18 -31.33
N ILE A 234 -2.17 18.39 -32.60
CA ILE A 234 -1.11 17.72 -33.35
C ILE A 234 0.27 18.00 -32.75
N SER A 235 0.53 19.26 -32.40
CA SER A 235 1.84 19.66 -31.83
C SER A 235 2.07 19.02 -30.46
N ILE A 236 1.04 19.00 -29.61
CA ILE A 236 1.07 18.30 -28.30
C ILE A 236 1.26 16.79 -28.50
N GLY A 237 0.54 16.22 -29.48
CA GLY A 237 0.67 14.80 -29.78
C GLY A 237 2.06 14.40 -30.28
N ARG A 238 2.65 15.18 -31.20
CA ARG A 238 4.02 14.98 -31.66
C ARG A 238 5.05 15.11 -30.52
N TRP A 239 4.85 16.10 -29.63
CA TRP A 239 5.68 16.24 -28.42
C TRP A 239 5.53 15.02 -27.50
N LEU A 240 4.29 14.56 -27.28
CA LEU A 240 4.02 13.40 -26.43
C LEU A 240 4.61 12.09 -27.02
N VAL A 241 4.52 11.89 -28.32
CA VAL A 241 5.14 10.75 -29.00
C VAL A 241 6.66 10.83 -28.90
N ARG A 242 7.26 11.99 -29.06
CA ARG A 242 8.71 12.18 -29.03
C ARG A 242 9.31 12.08 -27.62
N TYR A 243 8.64 12.67 -26.62
CA TYR A 243 9.16 12.78 -25.25
C TYR A 243 8.34 12.00 -24.21
N GLY A 244 7.19 11.45 -24.59
CA GLY A 244 6.27 10.79 -23.66
C GLY A 244 6.89 9.59 -22.93
N GLY A 245 7.79 8.86 -23.59
CA GLY A 245 8.53 7.79 -22.94
C GLY A 245 9.44 8.30 -21.81
N VAL A 246 10.17 9.39 -22.04
CA VAL A 246 11.04 10.02 -21.03
C VAL A 246 10.21 10.63 -19.92
N PHE A 247 9.08 11.27 -20.27
CA PHE A 247 8.14 11.83 -19.28
C PHE A 247 7.51 10.74 -18.42
N ALA A 248 7.04 9.65 -19.02
CA ALA A 248 6.48 8.51 -18.31
C ALA A 248 7.50 7.89 -17.34
N LEU A 249 8.77 7.80 -17.76
CA LEU A 249 9.87 7.37 -16.89
C LEU A 249 10.14 8.31 -15.73
N GLY A 250 10.14 9.61 -15.99
CA GLY A 250 10.30 10.63 -14.96
C GLY A 250 9.18 10.53 -13.91
N VAL A 251 7.92 10.41 -14.35
CA VAL A 251 6.76 10.23 -13.46
C VAL A 251 6.85 8.93 -12.69
N PHE A 252 7.21 7.82 -13.34
CA PHE A 252 7.39 6.53 -12.68
C PHE A 252 8.55 6.57 -11.66
N GLY A 253 9.68 7.14 -12.04
CA GLY A 253 10.83 7.33 -11.15
C GLY A 253 10.47 8.20 -9.93
N LEU A 254 9.71 9.29 -10.14
CA LEU A 254 9.19 10.12 -9.07
C LEU A 254 8.25 9.35 -8.15
N PHE A 255 7.38 8.52 -8.71
CA PHE A 255 6.45 7.68 -7.93
C PHE A 255 7.19 6.63 -7.10
N VAL A 256 8.20 5.99 -7.66
CA VAL A 256 9.07 5.03 -6.94
C VAL A 256 9.85 5.75 -5.84
N LEU A 257 10.43 6.91 -6.15
CA LEU A 257 11.15 7.72 -5.17
C LEU A 257 10.25 8.15 -4.02
N LEU A 258 9.05 8.64 -4.33
CA LEU A 258 8.04 9.01 -3.32
C LEU A 258 7.64 7.81 -2.47
N GLY A 259 7.42 6.63 -3.08
CA GLY A 259 7.17 5.38 -2.39
C GLY A 259 8.30 5.00 -1.43
N LEU A 260 9.55 5.07 -1.87
CA LEU A 260 10.74 4.79 -1.05
C LEU A 260 10.88 5.79 0.11
N LEU A 261 10.61 7.08 -0.14
CA LEU A 261 10.63 8.10 0.90
C LEU A 261 9.54 7.85 1.97
N LEU A 262 8.35 7.42 1.55
CA LEU A 262 7.25 7.07 2.47
C LEU A 262 7.51 5.77 3.26
N PHE A 263 8.44 4.93 2.84
CA PHE A 263 8.91 3.79 3.64
C PHE A 263 9.73 4.21 4.85
N ASN A 264 10.30 5.42 4.83
CA ASN A 264 11.04 5.94 5.97
C ASN A 264 10.07 6.54 6.99
N SER A 265 10.04 5.97 8.21
CA SER A 265 9.13 6.37 9.28
C SER A 265 9.27 7.85 9.67
N LYS A 266 10.47 8.44 9.57
CA LYS A 266 10.73 9.86 9.85
C LYS A 266 10.06 10.77 8.81
N VAL A 267 10.17 10.41 7.52
CA VAL A 267 9.54 11.14 6.42
C VAL A 267 8.02 10.98 6.47
N CYS A 268 7.54 9.75 6.74
CA CYS A 268 6.13 9.47 6.90
C CYS A 268 5.50 10.28 8.04
N TRP A 269 6.21 10.46 9.16
CA TRP A 269 5.74 11.27 10.30
C TRP A 269 5.50 12.75 9.94
N HIS A 270 6.35 13.34 9.11
CA HIS A 270 6.30 14.77 8.75
C HIS A 270 5.43 15.06 7.50
N SER A 271 5.04 14.03 6.75
CA SER A 271 4.18 14.21 5.56
C SER A 271 2.81 14.80 5.93
N PRO A 272 2.27 15.78 5.16
CA PRO A 272 1.02 16.46 5.52
C PRO A 272 -0.21 15.54 5.48
N ILE A 273 -0.35 14.68 4.47
CA ILE A 273 -1.52 13.82 4.27
C ILE A 273 -1.30 12.45 4.90
N VAL A 274 -0.28 11.73 4.44
CA VAL A 274 0.04 10.36 4.91
C VAL A 274 0.47 10.39 6.38
N GLY A 275 1.23 11.40 6.79
CA GLY A 275 1.69 11.54 8.17
C GLY A 275 0.55 11.76 9.17
N ARG A 276 -0.55 12.37 8.76
CA ARG A 276 -1.73 12.51 9.65
C ARG A 276 -2.37 11.15 9.94
N ILE A 277 -2.54 10.30 8.93
CA ILE A 277 -3.05 8.93 9.07
C ILE A 277 -2.09 8.11 9.93
N TYR A 278 -0.80 8.20 9.66
CA TYR A 278 0.24 7.46 10.37
C TYR A 278 0.32 7.87 11.86
N ARG A 279 0.32 9.18 12.16
CA ARG A 279 0.31 9.66 13.55
C ARG A 279 -0.92 9.20 14.31
N MET A 280 -2.13 9.29 13.72
CA MET A 280 -3.36 8.82 14.36
C MET A 280 -3.32 7.31 14.64
N HIS A 281 -2.72 6.52 13.73
CA HIS A 281 -2.56 5.08 13.93
C HIS A 281 -1.65 4.77 15.12
N VAL A 282 -0.48 5.42 15.17
CA VAL A 282 0.48 5.25 16.26
C VAL A 282 -0.13 5.71 17.61
N GLN A 283 -0.79 6.87 17.63
CA GLN A 283 -1.47 7.39 18.82
C GLN A 283 -2.55 6.43 19.31
N ALA A 284 -3.38 5.89 18.40
CA ALA A 284 -4.38 4.88 18.76
C ALA A 284 -3.75 3.62 19.37
N GLY A 285 -2.62 3.14 18.82
CA GLY A 285 -1.89 2.00 19.37
C GLY A 285 -1.34 2.24 20.79
N ILE A 286 -0.74 3.41 21.01
CA ILE A 286 -0.23 3.81 22.34
C ILE A 286 -1.37 3.89 23.37
N LEU A 287 -2.45 4.60 23.02
CA LEU A 287 -3.58 4.82 23.94
C LEU A 287 -4.27 3.50 24.29
N LYS A 288 -4.53 2.63 23.31
CA LYS A 288 -5.13 1.30 23.54
C LYS A 288 -4.21 0.40 24.35
N GLY A 289 -2.92 0.39 24.04
CA GLY A 289 -1.93 -0.39 24.80
C GLY A 289 -1.85 0.03 26.27
N LEU A 290 -1.76 1.34 26.51
CA LEU A 290 -1.79 1.90 27.87
C LEU A 290 -3.10 1.55 28.60
N ALA A 291 -4.25 1.69 27.93
CA ALA A 291 -5.56 1.37 28.50
C ALA A 291 -5.63 -0.06 29.04
N ILE A 292 -5.17 -1.03 28.24
CA ILE A 292 -5.19 -2.45 28.63
C ILE A 292 -4.24 -2.70 29.79
N LEU A 293 -3.01 -2.20 29.72
CA LEU A 293 -2.00 -2.41 30.78
C LEU A 293 -2.41 -1.77 32.11
N LEU A 294 -2.96 -0.56 32.06
CA LEU A 294 -3.43 0.12 33.28
C LEU A 294 -4.69 -0.53 33.84
N LYS A 295 -5.60 -1.04 32.98
CA LYS A 295 -6.79 -1.80 33.42
C LYS A 295 -6.42 -3.06 34.20
N THR A 296 -5.26 -3.67 33.89
CA THR A 296 -4.74 -4.84 34.61
C THR A 296 -3.89 -4.48 35.84
N GLY A 297 -3.93 -3.22 36.29
CA GLY A 297 -3.24 -2.77 37.51
C GLY A 297 -1.75 -2.50 37.35
N LYS A 298 -1.20 -2.48 36.14
CA LYS A 298 0.21 -2.14 35.93
C LYS A 298 0.42 -0.64 36.15
N PRO A 299 1.48 -0.23 36.88
CA PRO A 299 1.81 1.18 37.04
C PRO A 299 2.21 1.82 35.72
N VAL A 300 1.92 3.12 35.56
CA VAL A 300 2.14 3.88 34.29
C VAL A 300 3.58 3.74 33.77
N PRO A 301 4.65 3.89 34.57
CA PRO A 301 6.02 3.73 34.09
C PRO A 301 6.29 2.34 33.52
N ARG A 302 5.78 1.30 34.17
CA ARG A 302 5.94 -0.08 33.72
C ARG A 302 5.15 -0.35 32.43
N ALA A 303 3.96 0.23 32.30
CA ALA A 303 3.17 0.15 31.07
C ALA A 303 3.89 0.80 29.90
N LEU A 304 4.49 1.98 30.09
CA LEU A 304 5.30 2.67 29.08
C LEU A 304 6.53 1.87 28.67
N HIS A 305 7.23 1.28 29.63
CA HIS A 305 8.39 0.40 29.38
C HIS A 305 8.01 -0.79 28.49
N LEU A 306 6.92 -1.50 28.80
CA LEU A 306 6.43 -2.63 28.00
C LEU A 306 6.07 -2.23 26.58
N LEU A 307 5.48 -1.06 26.39
CA LEU A 307 5.16 -0.53 25.07
C LEU A 307 6.44 -0.20 24.26
N THR A 308 7.44 0.38 24.90
CA THR A 308 8.74 0.70 24.27
C THR A 308 9.46 -0.55 23.82
N ASP A 309 9.54 -1.57 24.69
CA ASP A 309 10.25 -2.83 24.43
C ASP A 309 9.52 -3.76 23.45
N SER A 310 8.25 -3.51 23.18
CA SER A 310 7.44 -4.35 22.26
C SER A 310 8.00 -4.46 20.83
N GLY A 311 8.93 -3.57 20.43
CA GLY A 311 9.47 -3.52 19.07
C GLY A 311 8.45 -3.08 17.99
N TYR A 312 7.22 -2.74 18.39
CA TYR A 312 6.16 -2.31 17.49
C TYR A 312 6.38 -0.91 16.93
N PHE A 313 6.72 0.04 17.80
CA PHE A 313 6.84 1.44 17.44
C PHE A 313 8.15 1.72 16.69
N PRO A 314 8.15 2.63 15.70
CA PRO A 314 9.39 3.12 15.07
C PRO A 314 10.31 3.79 16.08
N SER A 315 11.61 3.80 15.79
CA SER A 315 12.65 4.38 16.68
C SER A 315 12.34 5.80 17.14
N LEU A 316 11.77 6.64 16.24
CA LEU A 316 11.32 8.00 16.58
C LEU A 316 10.24 8.02 17.68
N VAL A 317 9.31 7.07 17.65
CA VAL A 317 8.21 6.99 18.64
C VAL A 317 8.71 6.34 19.92
N GLN A 318 9.60 5.35 19.80
CA GLN A 318 10.24 4.72 20.97
C GLN A 318 11.00 5.75 21.80
N SER A 319 11.85 6.58 21.17
CA SER A 319 12.58 7.64 21.89
C SER A 319 11.64 8.65 22.58
N ARG A 320 10.51 8.98 21.95
CA ARG A 320 9.49 9.84 22.58
C ARG A 320 8.79 9.17 23.76
N LEU A 321 8.47 7.88 23.65
CA LEU A 321 7.89 7.10 24.73
C LEU A 321 8.85 6.97 25.92
N GLU A 322 10.15 6.81 25.67
CA GLU A 322 11.20 6.82 26.71
C GLU A 322 11.26 8.19 27.43
N THR A 323 11.18 9.28 26.67
CA THR A 323 11.12 10.63 27.24
C THR A 323 9.86 10.81 28.11
N VAL A 324 8.70 10.33 27.64
CA VAL A 324 7.45 10.33 28.43
C VAL A 324 7.60 9.49 29.69
N ARG A 325 8.20 8.30 29.59
CA ARG A 325 8.44 7.44 30.75
C ARG A 325 9.29 8.16 31.80
N ASN A 326 10.42 8.72 31.38
CA ASN A 326 11.31 9.44 32.29
C ASN A 326 10.60 10.64 32.94
N ALA A 327 9.80 11.39 32.17
CA ALA A 327 9.02 12.52 32.72
C ALA A 327 7.99 12.05 33.76
N VAL A 328 7.32 10.92 33.52
CA VAL A 328 6.34 10.36 34.48
C VAL A 328 7.04 9.80 35.72
N GLU A 329 8.20 9.18 35.58
CA GLU A 329 9.03 8.73 36.72
C GLU A 329 9.47 9.87 37.61
N HIS A 330 9.68 11.08 37.03
CA HIS A 330 9.94 12.30 37.76
C HIS A 330 8.68 13.03 38.29
N GLY A 331 7.52 12.40 38.23
CA GLY A 331 6.26 12.90 38.80
C GLY A 331 5.44 13.79 37.85
N GLN A 332 5.80 13.93 36.60
CA GLN A 332 4.95 14.67 35.65
C GLN A 332 3.68 13.87 35.31
N PRO A 333 2.53 14.53 35.23
CA PRO A 333 1.29 13.86 34.83
C PRO A 333 1.40 13.26 33.40
N LEU A 334 0.88 12.04 33.23
CA LEU A 334 0.92 11.34 31.95
C LEU A 334 0.32 12.12 30.77
N PRO A 335 -0.85 12.80 30.90
CA PRO A 335 -1.44 13.54 29.78
C PRO A 335 -0.57 14.67 29.25
N GLU A 336 0.07 15.42 30.15
CA GLU A 336 0.98 16.52 29.82
C GLU A 336 2.26 16.01 29.17
N SER A 337 2.85 14.94 29.71
CA SER A 337 4.06 14.32 29.19
C SER A 337 3.83 13.78 27.77
N LEU A 338 2.66 13.17 27.49
CA LEU A 338 2.28 12.72 26.15
C LEU A 338 2.11 13.88 25.18
N TYR A 339 1.51 15.00 25.64
CA TYR A 339 1.35 16.19 24.80
C TYR A 339 2.69 16.85 24.47
N GLN A 340 3.54 17.09 25.44
CA GLN A 340 4.85 17.70 25.24
C GLN A 340 5.73 16.95 24.24
N ASN A 341 5.59 15.62 24.20
CA ASN A 341 6.31 14.76 23.25
C ASN A 341 5.56 14.55 21.92
N GLY A 342 4.45 15.28 21.67
CA GLY A 342 3.70 15.23 20.41
C GLY A 342 2.99 13.89 20.15
N LEU A 343 2.75 13.10 21.19
CA LEU A 343 2.00 11.84 21.13
C LEU A 343 0.50 12.03 21.40
N LEU A 344 0.10 13.19 21.91
CA LEU A 344 -1.29 13.55 22.19
C LEU A 344 -1.54 15.00 21.75
N PRO A 345 -2.69 15.36 21.14
CA PRO A 345 -3.03 16.75 20.89
C PRO A 345 -3.50 17.44 22.17
N ILE A 346 -3.27 18.75 22.26
CA ILE A 346 -3.60 19.60 23.41
C ILE A 346 -5.09 19.49 23.83
N SER A 347 -5.98 19.34 22.86
CA SER A 347 -7.44 19.24 23.10
C SER A 347 -7.86 18.04 23.94
N MET A 348 -7.02 17.01 24.05
CA MET A 348 -7.32 15.78 24.80
C MET A 348 -6.71 15.77 26.21
N VAL A 349 -5.79 16.70 26.50
CA VAL A 349 -5.15 16.79 27.81
C VAL A 349 -6.14 17.01 28.94
N PRO A 350 -7.07 18.00 28.86
CA PRO A 350 -8.04 18.25 29.95
C PRO A 350 -8.95 17.06 30.22
N LEU A 351 -9.32 16.30 29.14
CA LEU A 351 -10.18 15.12 29.27
C LEU A 351 -9.47 13.99 30.01
N LEU A 352 -8.22 13.73 29.69
CA LEU A 352 -7.42 12.69 30.36
C LEU A 352 -7.07 13.10 31.81
N GLN A 353 -6.84 14.40 32.08
CA GLN A 353 -6.66 14.93 33.45
C GLN A 353 -7.92 14.73 34.28
N ALA A 354 -9.11 15.04 33.74
CA ALA A 354 -10.38 14.81 34.43
C ALA A 354 -10.59 13.32 34.72
N ALA A 355 -10.30 12.44 33.74
CA ALA A 355 -10.40 11.02 33.91
C ALA A 355 -9.39 10.45 34.94
N ALA A 356 -8.18 11.03 35.00
CA ALA A 356 -7.19 10.67 36.02
C ALA A 356 -7.67 11.04 37.44
N ARG A 357 -8.25 12.25 37.61
CA ARG A 357 -8.85 12.66 38.91
C ARG A 357 -10.04 11.80 39.32
N ALA A 358 -10.84 11.32 38.35
CA ALA A 358 -11.95 10.41 38.57
C ALA A 358 -11.53 8.94 38.74
N ASN A 359 -10.22 8.64 38.80
CA ASN A 359 -9.65 7.27 38.82
C ASN A 359 -10.16 6.36 37.71
N ASN A 360 -10.50 6.94 36.55
CA ASN A 360 -11.03 6.22 35.36
C ASN A 360 -10.16 6.42 34.12
N LEU A 361 -8.86 6.66 34.32
CA LEU A 361 -7.88 6.88 33.26
C LEU A 361 -7.81 5.70 32.23
N PRO A 362 -7.85 4.41 32.66
CA PRO A 362 -7.78 3.29 31.71
C PRO A 362 -8.94 3.29 30.72
N TRP A 363 -10.15 3.59 31.17
CA TRP A 363 -11.33 3.67 30.29
C TRP A 363 -11.22 4.83 29.29
N ALA A 364 -10.83 6.01 29.77
CA ALA A 364 -10.71 7.20 28.93
C ALA A 364 -9.63 7.00 27.84
N LEU A 365 -8.49 6.39 28.17
CA LEU A 365 -7.44 6.06 27.21
C LEU A 365 -7.94 5.05 26.15
N GLY A 366 -8.72 4.06 26.58
CA GLY A 366 -9.32 3.07 25.69
C GLY A 366 -10.30 3.70 24.69
N GLU A 367 -11.23 4.53 25.20
CA GLU A 367 -12.24 5.20 24.37
C GLU A 367 -11.60 6.19 23.38
N LEU A 368 -10.61 6.96 23.85
CA LEU A 368 -9.83 7.82 22.95
C LEU A 368 -9.09 7.02 21.89
N GLY A 369 -8.40 5.95 22.27
CA GLY A 369 -7.71 5.08 21.33
C GLY A 369 -8.65 4.50 20.27
N GLU A 370 -9.86 4.09 20.67
CA GLU A 370 -10.89 3.61 19.75
C GLU A 370 -11.41 4.71 18.83
N SER A 371 -11.66 5.91 19.40
CA SER A 371 -12.07 7.08 18.62
C SER A 371 -11.05 7.47 17.55
N TYR A 372 -9.75 7.45 17.91
CA TYR A 372 -8.65 7.69 16.96
C TYR A 372 -8.59 6.64 15.86
N ALA A 373 -8.72 5.36 16.22
CA ALA A 373 -8.74 4.27 15.23
C ALA A 373 -9.91 4.43 14.24
N ARG A 374 -11.14 4.67 14.75
CA ARG A 374 -12.32 4.93 13.91
C ARG A 374 -12.16 6.18 13.04
N ARG A 375 -11.58 7.25 13.57
CA ARG A 375 -11.33 8.49 12.82
C ARG A 375 -10.30 8.29 11.72
N ASN A 376 -9.26 7.50 11.98
CA ASN A 376 -8.23 7.15 11.01
C ASN A 376 -8.81 6.39 9.82
N VAL A 377 -9.61 5.35 10.09
CA VAL A 377 -10.30 4.56 9.05
C VAL A 377 -11.21 5.46 8.20
N ARG A 378 -12.04 6.30 8.83
CA ARG A 378 -12.92 7.22 8.10
C ARG A 378 -12.16 8.22 7.22
N LEU A 379 -11.02 8.71 7.69
CA LEU A 379 -10.19 9.66 6.93
C LEU A 379 -9.56 8.98 5.72
N ALA A 380 -9.03 7.79 5.89
CA ALA A 380 -8.50 6.98 4.79
C ALA A 380 -9.59 6.66 3.75
N GLN A 381 -10.77 6.21 4.19
CA GLN A 381 -11.89 5.93 3.31
C GLN A 381 -12.36 7.17 2.52
N ARG A 382 -12.43 8.35 3.16
CA ARG A 382 -12.79 9.60 2.47
C ARG A 382 -11.79 9.96 1.36
N LEU A 383 -10.50 9.82 1.63
CA LEU A 383 -9.45 10.08 0.62
C LEU A 383 -9.60 9.13 -0.58
N ILE A 384 -9.85 7.85 -0.32
CA ILE A 384 -10.04 6.85 -1.37
C ILE A 384 -11.30 7.14 -2.18
N MET A 385 -12.41 7.47 -1.51
CA MET A 385 -13.67 7.82 -2.18
C MET A 385 -13.54 9.07 -3.07
N ALA A 386 -12.67 10.01 -2.72
CA ALA A 386 -12.42 11.20 -3.53
C ALA A 386 -11.56 10.91 -4.78
N VAL A 387 -10.65 9.95 -4.71
CA VAL A 387 -9.76 9.60 -5.83
C VAL A 387 -10.56 9.04 -7.01
N PHE A 388 -11.58 8.23 -6.76
CA PHE A 388 -12.38 7.61 -7.82
C PHE A 388 -13.08 8.63 -8.74
N PRO A 389 -13.93 9.57 -8.26
CA PRO A 389 -14.56 10.54 -9.13
C PRO A 389 -13.56 11.47 -9.82
N ILE A 390 -12.47 11.87 -9.14
CA ILE A 390 -11.42 12.70 -9.74
C ILE A 390 -10.77 11.96 -10.91
N SER A 391 -10.46 10.68 -10.76
CA SER A 391 -9.86 9.88 -11.84
C SER A 391 -10.82 9.70 -13.02
N VAL A 392 -12.11 9.47 -12.78
CA VAL A 392 -13.11 9.36 -13.84
C VAL A 392 -13.26 10.69 -14.59
N MET A 393 -13.29 11.83 -13.88
CA MET A 393 -13.33 13.16 -14.51
C MET A 393 -12.09 13.42 -15.38
N ALA A 394 -10.89 13.08 -14.86
CA ALA A 394 -9.65 13.26 -15.61
C ALA A 394 -9.65 12.42 -16.90
N ILE A 395 -10.11 11.18 -16.83
CA ILE A 395 -10.21 10.29 -18.00
C ILE A 395 -11.28 10.82 -18.98
N GLY A 396 -12.44 11.26 -18.46
CA GLY A 396 -13.49 11.89 -19.29
C GLY A 396 -12.97 13.10 -20.05
N LEU A 397 -12.13 13.93 -19.41
CA LEU A 397 -11.47 15.06 -20.06
C LEU A 397 -10.53 14.59 -21.19
N VAL A 398 -9.74 13.57 -20.96
CA VAL A 398 -8.84 13.00 -21.99
C VAL A 398 -9.66 12.49 -23.18
N VAL A 399 -10.72 11.73 -22.92
CA VAL A 399 -11.61 11.19 -23.97
C VAL A 399 -12.29 12.33 -24.74
N ALA A 400 -12.72 13.38 -24.05
CA ALA A 400 -13.32 14.57 -24.70
C ALA A 400 -12.29 15.25 -25.62
N LEU A 401 -11.05 15.44 -25.17
CA LEU A 401 -9.97 15.99 -26.01
C LEU A 401 -9.70 15.14 -27.24
N ILE A 402 -9.71 13.82 -27.11
CA ILE A 402 -9.59 12.88 -28.22
C ILE A 402 -10.75 13.07 -29.21
N ALA A 403 -11.98 13.13 -28.71
CA ALA A 403 -13.17 13.33 -29.55
C ALA A 403 -13.13 14.67 -30.28
N PHE A 404 -12.86 15.78 -29.61
CA PHE A 404 -12.74 17.11 -30.23
C PHE A 404 -11.62 17.14 -31.28
N GLY A 405 -10.47 16.54 -31.00
CA GLY A 405 -9.36 16.45 -31.94
C GLY A 405 -9.69 15.71 -33.25
N MET A 406 -10.69 14.80 -33.21
CA MET A 406 -11.17 14.09 -34.40
C MET A 406 -12.32 14.81 -35.12
N PHE A 407 -13.31 15.33 -34.36
CA PHE A 407 -14.53 15.87 -34.94
C PHE A 407 -14.34 17.28 -35.53
N LEU A 408 -13.54 18.13 -34.92
CA LEU A 408 -13.30 19.50 -35.42
C LEU A 408 -12.76 19.54 -36.85
N PRO A 409 -11.70 18.76 -37.21
CA PRO A 409 -11.23 18.74 -38.60
C PRO A 409 -12.29 18.29 -39.59
N LEU A 410 -13.15 17.33 -39.22
CA LEU A 410 -14.22 16.83 -40.08
C LEU A 410 -15.30 17.89 -40.32
N VAL A 411 -15.70 18.63 -39.28
CA VAL A 411 -16.67 19.68 -39.35
C VAL A 411 -16.16 20.82 -40.25
N ASP A 412 -14.91 21.24 -40.07
CA ASP A 412 -14.31 22.30 -40.89
C ASP A 412 -14.15 21.89 -42.35
N LEU A 413 -13.78 20.63 -42.59
CA LEU A 413 -13.66 20.10 -43.95
C LEU A 413 -15.02 20.14 -44.70
N ILE A 414 -16.11 19.78 -43.97
CA ILE A 414 -17.46 19.82 -44.54
C ILE A 414 -17.91 21.26 -44.78
N SER A 415 -17.55 22.22 -43.91
CA SER A 415 -17.94 23.62 -44.02
C SER A 415 -17.21 24.40 -45.11
N GLU A 416 -16.00 23.96 -45.51
CA GLU A 416 -15.19 24.61 -46.55
C GLU A 416 -15.33 23.94 -47.92
N LEU A 417 -16.04 22.82 -48.04
CA LEU A 417 -16.36 22.25 -49.35
C LEU A 417 -17.42 23.12 -50.02
N PRO A 418 -17.13 23.70 -51.21
CA PRO A 418 -18.13 24.46 -51.95
C PRO A 418 -19.28 23.53 -52.34
N VAL A 419 -20.49 23.88 -51.98
CA VAL A 419 -21.74 23.23 -52.43
C VAL A 419 -21.93 23.48 -53.92
#